data_fa7bc7646b652114eb23e191c779e875
#
_entry.id   fa7bc7646b652114eb23e191c779e875
#
_cell.length_a   1.000
_cell.length_b   1.000
_cell.length_c   1.000
_cell.angle_alpha   90.00
_cell.angle_beta   90.00
_cell.angle_gamma   90.00
#
_symmetry.space_group_name_H-M   'P 1'
#
loop_
_entity.id
_entity.type
_entity.pdbx_description
1 polymer ?
#
loop_
_entity_poly.entity_id
_entity_poly.type
_entity_poly.pdbx_seq_one_letter_code
_entity_poly.pdbx_strand_id
1 'polypeptide(L)'
;GLAVKGVNSAIRRVASDQNKVRHIMQSKHAWTKVTKKNQWKYVKPIVKKAMKSGKMEAIGKTKGKEIVYKFVYNYKGKIIEGTCIAKKGVVKLSDAWVKTIGL
;
A
#
# COMPACT_ATOMS: atom_id res chain seq x y z
N GLY A 1 9.36 -0.95 -8.59
CA GLY A 1 8.91 -0.43 -7.32
C GLY A 1 9.38 0.98 -7.01
N LEU A 2 8.99 1.47 -5.88
CA LEU A 2 9.37 2.81 -5.44
C LEU A 2 10.71 2.79 -4.69
N ALA A 3 11.40 3.93 -4.68
CA ALA A 3 12.65 4.06 -3.93
C ALA A 3 12.40 3.89 -2.43
N VAL A 4 13.37 3.26 -1.75
CA VAL A 4 13.27 2.93 -0.31
C VAL A 4 12.97 4.15 0.55
N LYS A 5 13.64 5.27 0.28
CA LYS A 5 13.46 6.52 1.06
C LYS A 5 12.01 7.03 0.98
N GLY A 6 11.44 7.04 -0.22
CA GLY A 6 10.05 7.45 -0.42
C GLY A 6 9.07 6.51 0.25
N VAL A 7 9.31 5.20 0.16
CA VAL A 7 8.48 4.20 0.81
C VAL A 7 8.51 4.35 2.33
N ASN A 8 9.70 4.47 2.92
CA ASN A 8 9.84 4.63 4.36
C ASN A 8 9.12 5.88 4.86
N SER A 9 9.22 6.98 4.13
CA SER A 9 8.52 8.23 4.47
C SER A 9 7.01 8.06 4.39
N ALA A 10 6.51 7.39 3.33
CA ALA A 10 5.08 7.14 3.16
C ALA A 10 4.53 6.28 4.31
N ILE A 11 5.27 5.25 4.70
CA ILE A 11 4.87 4.36 5.80
C ILE A 11 4.81 5.11 7.13
N ARG A 12 5.79 5.99 7.39
CA ARG A 12 5.78 6.82 8.61
C ARG A 12 4.57 7.75 8.65
N ARG A 13 4.19 8.34 7.52
CA ARG A 13 2.99 9.19 7.45
C ARG A 13 1.72 8.43 7.77
N VAL A 14 1.59 7.19 7.27
CA VAL A 14 0.44 6.35 7.60
C VAL A 14 0.41 6.05 9.09
N ALA A 15 1.54 5.67 9.67
CA ALA A 15 1.61 5.33 11.09
C ALA A 15 1.19 6.49 12.00
N SER A 16 1.34 7.73 11.55
CA SER A 16 0.94 8.92 12.32
C SER A 16 -0.51 9.34 12.05
N ASP A 17 -1.23 8.64 11.18
CA ASP A 17 -2.62 8.95 10.82
C ASP A 17 -3.52 7.77 11.15
N GLN A 18 -4.20 7.85 12.29
CA GLN A 18 -5.08 6.77 12.76
C GLN A 18 -6.22 6.46 11.79
N ASN A 19 -6.74 7.46 11.10
CA ASN A 19 -7.81 7.26 10.12
C ASN A 19 -7.30 6.45 8.93
N LYS A 20 -6.08 6.73 8.48
CA LYS A 20 -5.45 6.00 7.39
C LYS A 20 -5.18 4.54 7.79
N VAL A 21 -4.66 4.33 8.99
CA VAL A 21 -4.42 2.98 9.51
C VAL A 21 -5.73 2.20 9.56
N ARG A 22 -6.78 2.79 10.11
CA ARG A 22 -8.10 2.12 10.17
C ARG A 22 -8.64 1.79 8.78
N HIS A 23 -8.46 2.69 7.83
CA HIS A 23 -8.92 2.46 6.46
C HIS A 23 -8.20 1.26 5.83
N ILE A 24 -6.89 1.19 5.96
CA ILE A 24 -6.09 0.09 5.43
C ILE A 24 -6.43 -1.22 6.14
N MET A 25 -6.71 -1.15 7.44
CA MET A 25 -6.93 -2.34 8.27
C MET A 25 -8.39 -2.81 8.31
N GLN A 26 -9.26 -2.26 7.47
CA GLN A 26 -10.64 -2.75 7.39
C GLN A 26 -10.69 -4.25 7.12
N SER A 27 -11.63 -4.94 7.74
CA SER A 27 -11.75 -6.39 7.59
C SER A 27 -11.91 -6.84 6.13
N LYS A 28 -12.56 -6.05 5.30
CA LYS A 28 -12.72 -6.35 3.87
C LYS A 28 -11.39 -6.34 3.09
N HIS A 29 -10.33 -5.77 3.66
CA HIS A 29 -9.00 -5.78 3.04
C HIS A 29 -8.25 -7.10 3.24
N ALA A 30 -8.82 -8.01 4.03
CA ALA A 30 -8.43 -9.43 4.10
C ALA A 30 -6.98 -9.70 4.52
N TRP A 31 -6.39 -8.86 5.36
CA TRP A 31 -5.00 -9.04 5.79
C TRP A 31 -4.75 -10.35 6.53
N THR A 32 -5.78 -10.94 7.15
CA THR A 32 -5.64 -12.24 7.81
C THR A 32 -5.34 -13.39 6.85
N LYS A 33 -5.45 -13.18 5.56
CA LYS A 33 -5.01 -14.17 4.56
C LYS A 33 -3.48 -14.24 4.47
N VAL A 34 -2.76 -13.24 4.96
CA VAL A 34 -1.29 -13.17 4.89
C VAL A 34 -0.64 -12.94 6.26
N THR A 35 -1.41 -12.61 7.29
CA THR A 35 -0.92 -12.40 8.65
C THR A 35 -1.76 -13.20 9.63
N LYS A 36 -1.19 -13.48 10.81
CA LYS A 36 -1.92 -14.15 11.89
C LYS A 36 -2.96 -13.25 12.54
N LYS A 37 -2.70 -11.94 12.58
CA LYS A 37 -3.57 -10.96 13.23
C LYS A 37 -3.79 -9.77 12.31
N ASN A 38 -5.01 -9.23 12.34
CA ASN A 38 -5.36 -8.03 11.59
C ASN A 38 -4.88 -6.79 12.35
N GLN A 39 -3.55 -6.59 12.40
CA GLN A 39 -2.92 -5.48 13.11
C GLN A 39 -1.86 -4.83 12.23
N TRP A 40 -1.80 -3.52 12.24
CA TRP A 40 -0.90 -2.73 11.42
C TRP A 40 0.58 -3.15 11.57
N LYS A 41 1.02 -3.48 12.77
CA LYS A 41 2.42 -3.90 12.98
C LYS A 41 2.82 -5.14 12.17
N TYR A 42 1.85 -6.02 11.86
CA TYR A 42 2.11 -7.22 11.04
C TYR A 42 1.91 -6.95 9.55
N VAL A 43 1.04 -6.01 9.22
CA VAL A 43 0.72 -5.63 7.83
C VAL A 43 1.75 -4.66 7.25
N LYS A 44 2.26 -3.77 8.08
CA LYS A 44 3.23 -2.73 7.68
C LYS A 44 4.40 -3.27 6.86
N PRO A 45 5.14 -4.31 7.30
CA PRO A 45 6.28 -4.79 6.52
C PRO A 45 5.88 -5.38 5.16
N ILE A 46 4.68 -5.94 5.05
CA ILE A 46 4.17 -6.48 3.79
C ILE A 46 3.86 -5.34 2.81
N VAL A 47 3.17 -4.31 3.27
CA VAL A 47 2.88 -3.12 2.45
C VAL A 47 4.16 -2.44 1.98
N LYS A 48 5.11 -2.29 2.90
CA LYS A 48 6.42 -1.71 2.60
C LYS A 48 7.12 -2.49 1.49
N LYS A 49 7.13 -3.81 1.59
CA LYS A 49 7.75 -4.68 0.60
C LYS A 49 7.02 -4.58 -0.75
N ALA A 50 5.70 -4.55 -0.73
CA ALA A 50 4.90 -4.40 -1.93
C ALA A 50 5.19 -3.08 -2.66
N MET A 51 5.35 -1.99 -1.92
CA MET A 51 5.69 -0.70 -2.51
C MET A 51 7.10 -0.67 -3.09
N LYS A 52 8.06 -1.32 -2.44
CA LYS A 52 9.46 -1.36 -2.90
C LYS A 52 9.69 -2.30 -4.07
N SER A 53 9.05 -3.46 -4.05
CA SER A 53 9.34 -4.56 -4.98
C SER A 53 8.20 -4.88 -5.93
N GLY A 54 7.01 -4.34 -5.68
CA GLY A 54 5.85 -4.61 -6.51
C GLY A 54 5.92 -3.93 -7.87
N LYS A 55 5.12 -4.46 -8.78
CA LYS A 55 4.94 -3.85 -10.09
C LYS A 55 4.12 -2.57 -9.94
N MET A 56 4.59 -1.49 -10.58
CA MET A 56 3.94 -0.18 -10.51
C MET A 56 3.31 0.16 -11.85
N GLU A 57 2.12 0.73 -11.80
CA GLU A 57 1.41 1.19 -12.98
C GLU A 57 0.79 2.56 -12.69
N ALA A 58 1.08 3.53 -13.55
CA ALA A 58 0.44 4.84 -13.46
C ALA A 58 -1.00 4.71 -13.98
N ILE A 59 -1.96 5.04 -13.14
CA ILE A 59 -3.38 4.89 -13.47
C ILE A 59 -4.13 6.21 -13.59
N GLY A 60 -3.48 7.34 -13.31
CA GLY A 60 -4.12 8.64 -13.45
C GLY A 60 -3.31 9.75 -12.81
N LYS A 61 -3.94 10.91 -12.74
CA LYS A 61 -3.40 12.10 -12.08
C LYS A 61 -4.47 12.75 -11.23
N THR A 62 -4.05 13.35 -10.12
CA THR A 62 -4.92 14.18 -9.30
C THR A 62 -5.05 15.56 -9.92
N LYS A 63 -5.96 16.38 -9.39
CA LYS A 63 -6.08 17.80 -9.80
C LYS A 63 -4.78 18.58 -9.57
N GLY A 64 -4.00 18.20 -8.54
CA GLY A 64 -2.71 18.81 -8.27
C GLY A 64 -1.57 18.26 -9.11
N LYS A 65 -1.87 17.49 -10.16
CA LYS A 65 -0.90 16.86 -11.07
C LYS A 65 0.01 15.84 -10.42
N GLU A 66 -0.42 15.26 -9.32
CA GLU A 66 0.26 14.13 -8.70
C GLU A 66 -0.10 12.87 -9.47
N ILE A 67 0.89 12.03 -9.74
CA ILE A 67 0.64 10.78 -10.44
C ILE A 67 0.10 9.76 -9.46
N VAL A 68 -1.00 9.10 -9.83
CA VAL A 68 -1.58 8.00 -9.07
C VAL A 68 -1.03 6.70 -9.62
N TYR A 69 -0.45 5.88 -8.74
CA TYR A 69 0.07 4.57 -9.08
C TYR A 69 -0.72 3.48 -8.39
N LYS A 70 -0.87 2.36 -9.08
CA LYS A 70 -1.29 1.10 -8.49
C LYS A 70 -0.07 0.22 -8.38
N PHE A 71 0.13 -0.41 -7.21
CA PHE A 71 1.19 -1.42 -7.05
C PHE A 71 0.58 -2.79 -6.84
N VAL A 72 1.28 -3.81 -7.32
CA VAL A 72 0.85 -5.21 -7.26
C VAL A 72 2.06 -6.06 -6.88
N TYR A 73 1.92 -6.89 -5.87
CA TYR A 73 3.02 -7.69 -5.37
C TYR A 73 2.54 -9.07 -4.96
N ASN A 74 3.24 -10.11 -5.40
CA ASN A 74 2.95 -11.48 -4.97
C ASN A 74 3.69 -11.75 -3.66
N TYR A 75 2.93 -11.89 -2.58
CA TYR A 75 3.47 -12.22 -1.28
C TYR A 75 3.06 -13.65 -0.92
N LYS A 76 3.99 -14.61 -1.08
CA LYS A 76 3.77 -16.03 -0.74
C LYS A 76 2.49 -16.60 -1.37
N GLY A 77 2.25 -16.28 -2.63
CA GLY A 77 1.10 -16.78 -3.37
C GLY A 77 -0.18 -15.94 -3.24
N LYS A 78 -0.17 -14.92 -2.39
CA LYS A 78 -1.28 -13.97 -2.27
C LYS A 78 -0.90 -12.66 -2.92
N ILE A 79 -1.84 -12.02 -3.59
CA ILE A 79 -1.59 -10.76 -4.27
C ILE A 79 -1.91 -9.59 -3.35
N ILE A 80 -0.91 -8.76 -3.12
CA ILE A 80 -1.08 -7.50 -2.39
C ILE A 80 -1.22 -6.40 -3.43
N GLU A 81 -2.25 -5.60 -3.29
CA GLU A 81 -2.48 -4.44 -4.15
C GLU A 81 -2.62 -3.19 -3.31
N GLY A 82 -2.32 -2.05 -3.91
CA GLY A 82 -2.55 -0.78 -3.28
C GLY A 82 -2.41 0.36 -4.26
N THR A 83 -2.68 1.55 -3.77
CA THR A 83 -2.54 2.78 -4.52
C THR A 83 -1.73 3.79 -3.73
N CYS A 84 -0.94 4.56 -4.44
CA CYS A 84 -0.18 5.66 -3.86
C CYS A 84 -0.14 6.83 -4.84
N ILE A 85 0.17 8.00 -4.30
CA ILE A 85 0.38 9.20 -5.11
C ILE A 85 1.82 9.64 -4.95
N ALA A 86 2.43 10.10 -6.05
CA ALA A 86 3.80 10.58 -6.03
C ALA A 86 3.92 11.89 -6.80
N LYS A 87 4.67 12.83 -6.23
CA LYS A 87 4.97 14.11 -6.85
C LYS A 87 6.31 14.60 -6.32
N LYS A 88 7.26 14.86 -7.21
CA LYS A 88 8.58 15.41 -6.86
C LYS A 88 9.27 14.60 -5.74
N GLY A 89 9.24 13.28 -5.85
CA GLY A 89 9.90 12.39 -4.88
C GLY A 89 9.13 12.17 -3.59
N VAL A 90 8.02 12.84 -3.38
CA VAL A 90 7.16 12.61 -2.22
C VAL A 90 6.12 11.57 -2.56
N VAL A 91 6.07 10.51 -1.75
CA VAL A 91 5.13 9.41 -1.92
C VAL A 91 4.14 9.39 -0.77
N LYS A 92 2.86 9.24 -1.08
CA LYS A 92 1.80 9.09 -0.09
C LYS A 92 1.03 7.81 -0.38
N LEU A 93 0.96 6.92 0.59
CA LEU A 93 0.15 5.71 0.47
C LEU A 93 -1.32 6.08 0.63
N SER A 94 -2.14 5.72 -0.35
CA SER A 94 -3.57 5.97 -0.29
C SER A 94 -4.32 4.80 0.31
N ASP A 95 -4.01 3.58 -0.12
CA ASP A 95 -4.70 2.38 0.33
C ASP A 95 -3.87 1.13 0.03
N ALA A 96 -4.19 0.04 0.70
CA ALA A 96 -3.59 -1.26 0.43
C ALA A 96 -4.52 -2.37 0.92
N TRP A 97 -4.50 -3.52 0.25
CA TRP A 97 -5.37 -4.65 0.58
C TRP A 97 -4.79 -5.94 0.01
N VAL A 98 -5.29 -7.07 0.48
CA VAL A 98 -5.03 -8.36 -0.14
C VAL A 98 -6.12 -8.56 -1.19
N LYS A 99 -5.71 -8.80 -2.42
CA LYS A 99 -6.67 -9.07 -3.50
C LYS A 99 -7.39 -10.37 -3.21
N THR A 100 -8.69 -10.27 -3.02
CA THR A 100 -9.56 -11.43 -3.01
C THR A 100 -10.02 -11.60 -4.45
N ILE A 101 -9.59 -12.69 -5.07
CA ILE A 101 -9.96 -12.95 -6.45
C ILE A 101 -11.47 -12.90 -6.52
N GLY A 102 -11.96 -11.98 -7.33
CA GLY A 102 -13.38 -11.87 -7.57
C GLY A 102 -13.87 -13.18 -8.12
N LEU A 103 -14.50 -13.85 -7.30
CA LEU A 103 -15.01 -15.14 -7.63
C LEU A 103 -16.38 -14.98 -8.26
#